data_f48cffa62cc2ffeab5e27aa950ab4c66
#
_entry.id   f48cffa62cc2ffeab5e27aa950ab4c66
#
_cell.length_a   1.000
_cell.length_b   1.000
_cell.length_c   1.000
_cell.angle_alpha   90.00
_cell.angle_beta   90.00
_cell.angle_gamma   90.00
#
_symmetry.space_group_name_H-M   'P 1'
#
loop_
_entity.id
_entity.type
_entity.pdbx_description
1 polymer ?
#
loop_
_entity_poly.entity_id
_entity_poly.type
_entity_poly.pdbx_seq_one_letter_code
_entity_poly.pdbx_strand_id
1 'polypeptide(L)'
;MSTPTYNRVIRKMVVAFGNIFNNITLVRYNPDTSEAERMKVPIVYAGKERYVMRLQEDPYLDKKIQTNLPRMSFELNGIKYDPSRKQLTNIKNFAKASNADTVLSQYNPVPYDFDFSLFIYVRNVEDGTQLVEHILPFFTPDYTLKVNLIPEMGVIKNVPVLLDRKSTRLNSSHTDISRMPSSA
;
A
#
# COMPACT_ATOMS: atom_id res chain seq x y z
N MET A 1 -7.26 -31.81 15.46
CA MET A 1 -6.70 -30.52 15.02
C MET A 1 -6.43 -30.59 13.53
N SER A 2 -7.04 -29.71 12.73
CA SER A 2 -6.75 -29.65 11.29
C SER A 2 -5.34 -29.13 11.07
N THR A 3 -4.62 -29.68 10.10
CA THR A 3 -3.32 -29.17 9.67
C THR A 3 -3.44 -27.69 9.34
N PRO A 4 -2.57 -26.83 9.90
CA PRO A 4 -2.64 -25.40 9.63
C PRO A 4 -2.31 -25.14 8.16
N THR A 5 -3.30 -24.66 7.40
CA THR A 5 -3.11 -24.26 6.00
C THR A 5 -2.70 -22.80 5.95
N TYR A 6 -1.48 -22.51 5.49
CA TYR A 6 -0.96 -21.16 5.33
C TYR A 6 -1.07 -20.69 3.88
N ASN A 7 -2.17 -20.00 3.52
CA ASN A 7 -2.45 -19.53 2.16
C ASN A 7 -1.76 -18.19 1.81
N ARG A 8 -0.98 -17.63 2.73
CA ARG A 8 -0.25 -16.34 2.56
C ARG A 8 -1.15 -15.17 2.14
N VAL A 9 -2.43 -15.16 2.57
CA VAL A 9 -3.41 -14.16 2.15
C VAL A 9 -2.98 -12.74 2.54
N ILE A 10 -2.55 -12.53 3.79
CA ILE A 10 -2.10 -11.22 4.27
C ILE A 10 -0.92 -10.73 3.42
N ARG A 11 0.07 -11.58 3.17
CA ARG A 11 1.21 -11.23 2.32
C ARG A 11 0.78 -10.84 0.90
N LYS A 12 -0.18 -11.55 0.32
CA LYS A 12 -0.72 -11.22 -1.01
C LYS A 12 -1.39 -9.85 -1.01
N MET A 13 -2.14 -9.53 0.05
CA MET A 13 -2.77 -8.22 0.20
C MET A 13 -1.75 -7.09 0.30
N VAL A 14 -0.69 -7.26 1.11
CA VAL A 14 0.40 -6.29 1.23
C VAL A 14 1.10 -6.07 -0.12
N VAL A 15 1.41 -7.14 -0.84
CA VAL A 15 2.05 -7.04 -2.17
C VAL A 15 1.11 -6.39 -3.18
N ALA A 16 -0.18 -6.76 -3.18
CA ALA A 16 -1.17 -6.18 -4.07
C ALA A 16 -1.33 -4.67 -3.84
N PHE A 17 -1.36 -4.23 -2.58
CA PHE A 17 -1.40 -2.81 -2.23
C PHE A 17 -0.15 -2.06 -2.73
N GLY A 18 1.05 -2.59 -2.49
CA GLY A 18 2.29 -1.97 -2.96
C GLY A 18 2.37 -1.86 -4.49
N ASN A 19 1.78 -2.82 -5.21
CA ASN A 19 1.78 -2.81 -6.67
C ASN A 19 0.93 -1.69 -7.27
N ILE A 20 -0.08 -1.15 -6.55
CA ILE A 20 -0.88 -0.01 -7.03
C ILE A 20 0.05 1.19 -7.33
N PHE A 21 1.02 1.43 -6.45
CA PHE A 21 1.86 2.62 -6.47
C PHE A 21 3.26 2.37 -7.07
N ASN A 22 3.55 1.16 -7.57
CA ASN A 22 4.90 0.79 -8.01
C ASN A 22 5.35 1.45 -9.31
N ASN A 23 4.43 2.03 -10.10
CA ASN A 23 4.75 2.60 -11.41
C ASN A 23 4.58 4.11 -11.50
N ILE A 24 4.58 4.79 -10.36
CA ILE A 24 4.47 6.25 -10.33
C ILE A 24 5.81 6.85 -10.78
N THR A 25 5.73 7.72 -11.77
CA THR A 25 6.86 8.51 -12.31
C THR A 25 6.65 9.98 -12.01
N LEU A 26 7.70 10.63 -11.61
CA LEU A 26 7.76 12.07 -11.42
C LEU A 26 8.54 12.69 -12.57
N VAL A 27 8.05 13.83 -13.08
CA VAL A 27 8.70 14.60 -14.13
C VAL A 27 9.01 15.99 -13.61
N ARG A 28 10.27 16.40 -13.67
CA ARG A 28 10.69 17.77 -13.38
C ARG A 28 10.84 18.52 -14.67
N TYR A 29 10.40 19.77 -14.68
CA TYR A 29 10.47 20.64 -15.82
C TYR A 29 11.50 21.74 -15.60
N ASN A 30 12.19 22.14 -16.69
CA ASN A 30 13.00 23.35 -16.72
C ASN A 30 12.09 24.59 -16.80
N PRO A 31 12.62 25.81 -16.53
CA PRO A 31 11.87 27.05 -16.73
C PRO A 31 11.28 27.21 -18.13
N ASP A 32 11.90 26.59 -19.13
CA ASP A 32 11.47 26.60 -20.53
C ASP A 32 10.38 25.55 -20.86
N THR A 33 9.74 24.94 -19.83
CA THR A 33 8.73 23.88 -19.99
C THR A 33 9.22 22.59 -20.67
N SER A 34 10.51 22.46 -20.95
CA SER A 34 11.11 21.20 -21.41
C SER A 34 11.29 20.21 -20.24
N GLU A 35 11.11 18.90 -20.49
CA GLU A 35 11.37 17.86 -19.47
C GLU A 35 12.87 17.89 -19.09
N ALA A 36 13.16 18.20 -17.82
CA ALA A 36 14.51 18.20 -17.30
C ALA A 36 14.94 16.79 -16.85
N GLU A 37 14.06 16.11 -16.12
CA GLU A 37 14.35 14.82 -15.52
C GLU A 37 13.07 14.02 -15.33
N ARG A 38 13.10 12.75 -15.74
CA ARG A 38 12.01 11.79 -15.48
C ARG A 38 12.53 10.67 -14.59
N MET A 39 11.93 10.49 -13.43
CA MET A 39 12.35 9.46 -12.49
C MET A 39 11.18 8.62 -12.00
N LYS A 40 11.42 7.32 -11.84
CA LYS A 40 10.47 6.43 -11.18
C LYS A 40 10.61 6.56 -9.67
N VAL A 41 9.49 6.72 -8.97
CA VAL A 41 9.47 6.84 -7.51
C VAL A 41 9.45 5.44 -6.88
N PRO A 42 10.50 5.05 -6.13
CA PRO A 42 10.55 3.74 -5.50
C PRO A 42 9.59 3.67 -4.31
N ILE A 43 8.94 2.51 -4.14
CA ILE A 43 8.08 2.21 -3.01
C ILE A 43 8.62 1.02 -2.22
N VAL A 44 8.55 1.10 -0.89
CA VAL A 44 9.06 0.06 0.02
C VAL A 44 8.05 -0.20 1.14
N TYR A 45 7.92 -1.46 1.56
CA TYR A 45 7.18 -1.80 2.77
C TYR A 45 8.02 -1.48 4.00
N ALA A 46 7.72 -0.36 4.65
CA ALA A 46 8.40 0.09 5.89
C ALA A 46 7.52 1.10 6.62
N GLY A 47 7.47 0.99 7.95
CA GLY A 47 6.86 1.99 8.80
C GLY A 47 7.63 3.31 8.77
N LYS A 48 6.92 4.40 9.04
CA LYS A 48 7.47 5.77 9.04
C LYS A 48 8.73 5.89 9.93
N GLU A 49 8.68 5.35 11.13
CA GLU A 49 9.75 5.45 12.11
C GLU A 49 11.04 4.74 11.67
N ARG A 50 10.92 3.55 11.08
CA ARG A 50 12.09 2.80 10.58
C ARG A 50 12.83 3.51 9.48
N TYR A 51 12.11 4.28 8.67
CA TYR A 51 12.75 5.05 7.60
C TYR A 51 13.53 6.24 8.17
N VAL A 52 12.94 6.96 9.12
CA VAL A 52 13.57 8.09 9.81
C VAL A 52 14.77 7.62 10.63
N MET A 53 14.65 6.51 11.35
CA MET A 53 15.75 5.92 12.12
C MET A 53 16.93 5.51 11.22
N ARG A 54 16.68 4.92 10.06
CA ARG A 54 17.74 4.61 9.09
C ARG A 54 18.49 5.84 8.59
N LEU A 55 17.85 6.99 8.54
CA LEU A 55 18.49 8.25 8.19
C LEU A 55 19.33 8.82 9.35
N GLN A 56 18.97 8.48 10.59
CA GLN A 56 19.61 9.03 11.79
C GLN A 56 20.67 8.10 12.41
N GLU A 57 20.53 6.78 12.23
CA GLU A 57 21.34 5.77 12.95
C GLU A 57 22.67 5.40 12.30
N ASP A 58 23.01 5.95 11.14
CA ASP A 58 24.25 5.55 10.47
C ASP A 58 25.28 6.71 10.37
N PRO A 59 25.88 7.15 11.48
CA PRO A 59 26.95 8.16 11.47
C PRO A 59 28.26 7.64 10.85
N TYR A 60 28.39 6.32 10.62
CA TYR A 60 29.58 5.66 10.04
C TYR A 60 29.46 5.24 8.57
N LEU A 61 28.41 5.65 7.88
CA LEU A 61 28.32 5.45 6.45
C LEU A 61 29.27 6.41 5.71
N ASP A 62 30.51 6.00 5.61
CA ASP A 62 31.48 6.55 4.63
C ASP A 62 31.01 6.40 3.18
N LYS A 63 30.01 5.57 2.95
CA LYS A 63 29.21 5.54 1.72
C LYS A 63 27.97 6.39 1.97
N LYS A 64 27.98 7.60 1.45
CA LYS A 64 26.74 8.40 1.25
C LYS A 64 25.74 7.49 0.55
N ILE A 65 24.88 6.83 1.32
CA ILE A 65 23.66 6.26 0.75
C ILE A 65 22.93 7.49 0.26
N GLN A 66 23.01 7.73 -1.04
CA GLN A 66 22.21 8.76 -1.68
C GLN A 66 20.77 8.44 -1.33
N THR A 67 20.25 9.21 -0.40
CA THR A 67 18.84 9.17 -0.07
C THR A 67 18.13 9.80 -1.25
N ASN A 68 17.91 8.98 -2.28
CA ASN A 68 17.20 9.43 -3.48
C ASN A 68 15.76 9.74 -3.07
N LEU A 69 15.47 11.00 -2.90
CA LEU A 69 14.12 11.54 -2.81
C LEU A 69 13.71 12.01 -4.22
N PRO A 70 12.48 11.82 -4.64
CA PRO A 70 11.30 11.34 -3.91
C PRO A 70 11.25 9.82 -3.69
N ARG A 71 10.58 9.41 -2.61
CA ARG A 71 10.41 8.00 -2.24
C ARG A 71 9.08 7.79 -1.53
N MET A 72 8.52 6.60 -1.65
CA MET A 72 7.31 6.20 -0.93
C MET A 72 7.57 5.02 -0.01
N SER A 73 6.87 4.97 1.10
CA SER A 73 6.76 3.76 1.93
C SER A 73 5.32 3.52 2.34
N PHE A 74 5.01 2.29 2.67
CA PHE A 74 3.69 1.93 3.18
C PHE A 74 3.80 0.88 4.28
N GLU A 75 2.82 0.86 5.17
CA GLU A 75 2.72 -0.11 6.25
C GLU A 75 1.29 -0.56 6.46
N LEU A 76 1.13 -1.77 6.98
CA LEU A 76 -0.14 -2.30 7.44
C LEU A 76 -0.32 -1.92 8.90
N ASN A 77 -1.30 -1.05 9.21
CA ASN A 77 -1.55 -0.56 10.57
C ASN A 77 -2.43 -1.52 11.37
N GLY A 78 -3.39 -2.17 10.71
CA GLY A 78 -4.32 -3.03 11.41
C GLY A 78 -5.19 -3.88 10.50
N ILE A 79 -5.79 -4.89 11.13
CA ILE A 79 -6.76 -5.79 10.51
C ILE A 79 -7.99 -5.79 11.40
N LYS A 80 -9.15 -5.42 10.84
CA LYS A 80 -10.43 -5.34 11.57
C LYS A 80 -11.44 -6.29 10.96
N TYR A 81 -12.16 -7.01 11.81
CA TYR A 81 -13.30 -7.83 11.37
C TYR A 81 -14.50 -6.95 11.06
N ASP A 82 -15.14 -7.20 9.92
CA ASP A 82 -16.38 -6.52 9.53
C ASP A 82 -17.60 -7.42 9.70
N PRO A 83 -18.38 -7.24 10.76
CA PRO A 83 -19.57 -8.05 11.01
C PRO A 83 -20.70 -7.79 10.01
N SER A 84 -20.73 -6.65 9.35
CA SER A 84 -21.81 -6.27 8.41
C SER A 84 -21.77 -7.11 7.12
N ARG A 85 -20.56 -7.55 6.72
CA ARG A 85 -20.34 -8.39 5.54
C ARG A 85 -20.23 -9.89 5.86
N LYS A 86 -20.62 -10.29 7.07
CA LYS A 86 -20.58 -11.70 7.51
C LYS A 86 -21.43 -12.56 6.58
N GLN A 87 -20.82 -13.61 6.03
CA GLN A 87 -21.49 -14.63 5.24
C GLN A 87 -21.81 -15.85 6.11
N LEU A 88 -22.72 -16.71 5.61
CA LEU A 88 -23.05 -17.98 6.27
C LEU A 88 -21.81 -18.87 6.34
N THR A 89 -21.48 -19.30 7.56
CA THR A 89 -20.26 -20.10 7.83
C THR A 89 -20.33 -21.53 7.35
N ASN A 90 -21.55 -22.06 7.13
CA ASN A 90 -21.79 -23.46 6.75
C ASN A 90 -21.67 -23.72 5.24
N ILE A 91 -21.56 -22.67 4.43
CA ILE A 91 -21.45 -22.81 2.98
C ILE A 91 -20.00 -23.14 2.63
N LYS A 92 -19.82 -24.19 1.84
CA LYS A 92 -18.52 -24.58 1.27
C LYS A 92 -18.53 -24.33 -0.23
N ASN A 93 -17.47 -23.75 -0.72
CA ASN A 93 -17.16 -23.66 -2.14
C ASN A 93 -16.32 -24.86 -2.55
N PHE A 94 -16.67 -25.49 -3.66
CA PHE A 94 -15.96 -26.64 -4.19
C PHE A 94 -15.29 -26.25 -5.51
N ALA A 95 -14.05 -26.68 -5.69
CA ALA A 95 -13.33 -26.55 -6.94
C ALA A 95 -12.77 -27.90 -7.35
N LYS A 96 -12.74 -28.16 -8.67
CA LYS A 96 -12.13 -29.36 -9.22
C LYS A 96 -10.60 -29.22 -9.12
N ALA A 97 -9.93 -30.17 -8.51
CA ALA A 97 -8.47 -30.20 -8.49
C ALA A 97 -7.92 -30.55 -9.87
N SER A 98 -6.63 -30.32 -10.05
CA SER A 98 -5.92 -30.67 -11.29
C SER A 98 -5.97 -32.17 -11.60
N ASN A 99 -6.10 -33.01 -10.59
CA ASN A 99 -6.34 -34.46 -10.72
C ASN A 99 -7.83 -34.76 -10.63
N ALA A 100 -8.33 -35.58 -11.56
CA ALA A 100 -9.76 -35.83 -11.76
C ALA A 100 -10.52 -36.38 -10.52
N ASP A 101 -9.80 -37.00 -9.56
CA ASP A 101 -10.39 -37.68 -8.41
C ASP A 101 -10.41 -36.90 -7.10
N THR A 102 -9.85 -35.65 -7.09
CA THR A 102 -9.79 -34.86 -5.87
C THR A 102 -10.64 -33.60 -5.99
N VAL A 103 -11.51 -33.36 -5.01
CA VAL A 103 -12.31 -32.12 -4.89
C VAL A 103 -11.73 -31.27 -3.78
N LEU A 104 -11.34 -30.06 -4.14
CA LEU A 104 -10.92 -29.05 -3.18
C LEU A 104 -12.14 -28.37 -2.60
N SER A 105 -12.22 -28.27 -1.28
CA SER A 105 -13.31 -27.56 -0.60
C SER A 105 -12.78 -26.46 0.30
N GLN A 106 -13.48 -25.31 0.31
CA GLN A 106 -13.16 -24.18 1.14
C GLN A 106 -14.44 -23.63 1.76
N TYR A 107 -14.38 -23.26 3.04
CA TYR A 107 -15.43 -22.50 3.69
C TYR A 107 -15.49 -21.07 3.14
N ASN A 108 -16.66 -20.43 3.25
CA ASN A 108 -16.79 -19.03 2.87
C ASN A 108 -15.76 -18.16 3.57
N PRO A 109 -15.15 -17.19 2.86
CA PRO A 109 -14.16 -16.30 3.43
C PRO A 109 -14.79 -15.41 4.52
N VAL A 110 -14.02 -15.17 5.56
CA VAL A 110 -14.38 -14.22 6.62
C VAL A 110 -13.99 -12.81 6.18
N PRO A 111 -14.91 -11.83 6.29
CA PRO A 111 -14.61 -10.45 5.89
C PRO A 111 -13.73 -9.73 6.90
N TYR A 112 -12.61 -9.22 6.43
CA TYR A 112 -11.70 -8.36 7.20
C TYR A 112 -11.34 -7.12 6.39
N ASP A 113 -11.26 -5.99 7.06
CA ASP A 113 -10.70 -4.76 6.53
C ASP A 113 -9.23 -4.64 6.90
N PHE A 114 -8.42 -4.18 5.95
CA PHE A 114 -6.99 -3.96 6.12
C PHE A 114 -6.72 -2.46 6.06
N ASP A 115 -6.22 -1.91 7.15
CA ASP A 115 -5.87 -0.49 7.23
C ASP A 115 -4.40 -0.30 6.82
N PHE A 116 -4.16 0.40 5.71
CA PHE A 116 -2.82 0.75 5.23
C PHE A 116 -2.55 2.24 5.35
N SER A 117 -1.31 2.59 5.68
CA SER A 117 -0.81 3.97 5.55
C SER A 117 0.22 4.04 4.44
N LEU A 118 0.09 5.05 3.58
CA LEU A 118 1.06 5.40 2.55
C LEU A 118 1.78 6.69 2.95
N PHE A 119 3.11 6.65 2.95
CA PHE A 119 3.97 7.78 3.28
C PHE A 119 4.74 8.21 2.03
N ILE A 120 4.76 9.50 1.77
CA ILE A 120 5.46 10.12 0.65
C ILE A 120 6.56 11.02 1.22
N TYR A 121 7.81 10.75 0.85
CA TYR A 121 8.97 11.53 1.27
C TYR A 121 9.50 12.29 0.07
N VAL A 122 9.51 13.60 0.17
CA VAL A 122 9.95 14.50 -0.90
C VAL A 122 10.88 15.57 -0.33
N ARG A 123 11.73 16.11 -1.19
CA ARG A 123 12.57 17.24 -0.85
C ARG A 123 11.87 18.56 -1.13
N ASN A 124 11.13 18.63 -2.25
CA ASN A 124 10.42 19.81 -2.71
C ASN A 124 8.92 19.60 -2.60
N VAL A 125 8.18 20.66 -2.27
CA VAL A 125 6.71 20.62 -2.18
C VAL A 125 6.08 20.31 -3.55
N GLU A 126 6.67 20.83 -4.63
CA GLU A 126 6.22 20.58 -6.01
C GLU A 126 6.23 19.11 -6.37
N ASP A 127 7.33 18.38 -6.06
CA ASP A 127 7.41 16.93 -6.24
C ASP A 127 6.29 16.22 -5.45
N GLY A 128 5.99 16.70 -4.24
CA GLY A 128 4.94 16.14 -3.37
C GLY A 128 3.54 16.35 -3.93
N THR A 129 3.23 17.54 -4.40
CA THR A 129 1.92 17.87 -5.02
C THR A 129 1.72 17.05 -6.29
N GLN A 130 2.73 16.94 -7.14
CA GLN A 130 2.66 16.12 -8.35
C GLN A 130 2.38 14.65 -8.04
N LEU A 131 3.03 14.08 -7.01
CA LEU A 131 2.77 12.70 -6.60
C LEU A 131 1.34 12.51 -6.07
N VAL A 132 0.83 13.46 -5.30
CA VAL A 132 -0.55 13.41 -4.79
C VAL A 132 -1.55 13.52 -5.94
N GLU A 133 -1.32 14.42 -6.90
CA GLU A 133 -2.14 14.55 -8.10
C GLU A 133 -2.12 13.31 -8.99
N HIS A 134 -1.04 12.54 -8.99
CA HIS A 134 -1.01 11.25 -9.66
C HIS A 134 -1.80 10.16 -8.94
N ILE A 135 -1.88 10.21 -7.60
CA ILE A 135 -2.51 9.16 -6.80
C ILE A 135 -4.03 9.39 -6.68
N LEU A 136 -4.45 10.61 -6.37
CA LEU A 136 -5.86 10.90 -6.04
C LEU A 136 -6.87 10.51 -7.12
N PRO A 137 -6.62 10.72 -8.43
CA PRO A 137 -7.58 10.38 -9.48
C PRO A 137 -7.91 8.89 -9.59
N PHE A 138 -7.04 8.01 -9.08
CA PHE A 138 -7.32 6.57 -9.08
C PHE A 138 -8.42 6.18 -8.08
N PHE A 139 -8.70 7.03 -7.09
CA PHE A 139 -9.65 6.77 -6.02
C PHE A 139 -10.93 7.59 -6.21
N THR A 140 -11.80 7.17 -7.12
CA THR A 140 -13.07 7.85 -7.44
C THR A 140 -14.29 6.92 -7.36
N PRO A 141 -14.85 6.62 -6.20
CA PRO A 141 -14.34 6.75 -4.83
C PRO A 141 -13.43 5.62 -4.39
N ASP A 142 -13.37 4.51 -5.13
CA ASP A 142 -12.61 3.31 -4.82
C ASP A 142 -11.78 2.83 -6.02
N TYR A 143 -10.71 2.14 -5.70
CA TYR A 143 -9.89 1.42 -6.67
C TYR A 143 -10.01 -0.08 -6.45
N THR A 144 -10.55 -0.81 -7.41
CA THR A 144 -10.78 -2.25 -7.27
C THR A 144 -9.57 -3.06 -7.70
N LEU A 145 -8.98 -3.79 -6.76
CA LEU A 145 -7.91 -4.75 -6.99
C LEU A 145 -8.44 -6.16 -7.24
N LYS A 146 -7.92 -6.82 -8.27
CA LYS A 146 -8.14 -8.26 -8.47
C LYS A 146 -7.02 -9.05 -7.80
N VAL A 147 -7.34 -9.76 -6.72
CA VAL A 147 -6.38 -10.56 -5.96
C VAL A 147 -6.71 -12.04 -6.07
N ASN A 148 -5.73 -12.83 -6.52
CA ASN A 148 -5.84 -14.28 -6.52
C ASN A 148 -5.47 -14.82 -5.12
N LEU A 149 -6.49 -15.04 -4.30
CA LEU A 149 -6.31 -15.47 -2.90
C LEU A 149 -5.81 -16.91 -2.82
N ILE A 150 -6.43 -17.81 -3.59
CA ILE A 150 -6.10 -19.24 -3.60
C ILE A 150 -5.93 -19.67 -5.05
N PRO A 151 -4.68 -19.71 -5.54
CA PRO A 151 -4.40 -20.07 -6.94
C PRO A 151 -4.87 -21.47 -7.28
N GLU A 152 -4.75 -22.41 -6.34
CA GLU A 152 -5.12 -23.83 -6.51
C GLU A 152 -6.62 -24.03 -6.77
N MET A 153 -7.46 -23.11 -6.29
CA MET A 153 -8.90 -23.12 -6.49
C MET A 153 -9.38 -22.09 -7.54
N GLY A 154 -8.46 -21.31 -8.13
CA GLY A 154 -8.81 -20.25 -9.06
C GLY A 154 -9.66 -19.12 -8.42
N VAL A 155 -9.61 -18.96 -7.10
CA VAL A 155 -10.44 -17.99 -6.38
C VAL A 155 -9.84 -16.59 -6.51
N ILE A 156 -10.39 -15.83 -7.47
CA ILE A 156 -10.06 -14.41 -7.67
C ILE A 156 -11.13 -13.59 -6.95
N LYS A 157 -10.72 -12.67 -6.10
CA LYS A 157 -11.60 -11.73 -5.41
C LYS A 157 -11.28 -10.30 -5.82
N ASN A 158 -12.34 -9.53 -6.03
CA ASN A 158 -12.26 -8.09 -6.21
C ASN A 158 -12.24 -7.45 -4.82
N VAL A 159 -11.18 -6.72 -4.53
CA VAL A 159 -10.97 -6.03 -3.25
C VAL A 159 -11.00 -4.55 -3.50
N PRO A 160 -12.02 -3.82 -3.03
CA PRO A 160 -12.05 -2.37 -3.13
C PRO A 160 -11.04 -1.76 -2.17
N VAL A 161 -10.27 -0.81 -2.65
CA VAL A 161 -9.36 0.02 -1.86
C VAL A 161 -9.94 1.42 -1.81
N LEU A 162 -10.29 1.86 -0.62
CA LEU A 162 -10.90 3.16 -0.36
C LEU A 162 -9.86 4.10 0.24
N LEU A 163 -9.87 5.35 -0.19
CA LEU A 163 -9.09 6.39 0.45
C LEU A 163 -9.85 6.92 1.68
N ASP A 164 -9.30 6.68 2.88
CA ASP A 164 -9.89 7.24 4.10
C ASP A 164 -9.66 8.76 4.15
N ARG A 165 -10.67 9.51 4.57
CA ARG A 165 -10.67 10.98 4.67
C ARG A 165 -9.72 11.56 5.72
N LYS A 166 -8.97 10.73 6.44
CA LYS A 166 -8.00 11.19 7.43
C LYS A 166 -6.76 11.77 6.76
N SER A 167 -6.75 13.09 6.66
CA SER A 167 -5.64 14.00 6.36
C SER A 167 -4.39 13.41 5.71
N THR A 168 -4.17 13.75 4.46
CA THR A 168 -2.89 13.59 3.78
C THR A 168 -1.88 14.59 4.38
N ARG A 169 -0.89 14.09 5.13
CA ARG A 169 0.24 14.91 5.61
C ARG A 169 1.43 14.72 4.68
N LEU A 170 1.85 15.77 4.02
CA LEU A 170 3.12 15.81 3.30
C LEU A 170 4.23 16.10 4.30
N ASN A 171 5.16 15.17 4.48
CA ASN A 171 6.36 15.40 5.28
C ASN A 171 7.49 15.82 4.36
N SER A 172 7.80 17.12 4.33
CA SER A 172 9.06 17.62 3.79
C SER A 172 10.16 17.48 4.85
N SER A 173 11.34 17.05 4.45
CA SER A 173 12.48 16.80 5.35
C SER A 173 13.12 18.06 5.96
N HIS A 174 12.54 19.23 5.73
CA HIS A 174 12.93 20.49 6.35
C HIS A 174 11.67 21.32 6.62
N THR A 175 11.20 21.24 7.80
CA THR A 175 10.63 22.24 8.70
C THR A 175 9.71 21.56 9.71
N ASP A 176 10.09 21.64 10.96
CA ASP A 176 9.15 21.66 12.07
C ASP A 176 8.17 22.80 11.83
N ILE A 177 7.05 22.53 11.17
CA ILE A 177 5.93 23.47 11.25
C ILE A 177 5.20 23.10 12.54
N SER A 178 5.67 23.81 13.59
CA SER A 178 4.99 24.05 14.84
C SER A 178 3.46 24.01 14.70
N ARG A 179 2.88 23.28 15.66
CA ARG A 179 1.50 23.40 16.11
C ARG A 179 0.90 24.76 15.83
N MET A 180 -0.14 24.83 15.03
CA MET A 180 -1.11 25.90 15.15
C MET A 180 -1.97 25.63 16.39
N PRO A 181 -2.10 26.57 17.33
CA PRO A 181 -3.02 26.42 18.44
C PRO A 181 -4.44 26.50 17.87
N SER A 182 -5.27 25.51 18.25
CA SER A 182 -6.71 25.62 18.09
C SER A 182 -7.20 26.74 19.00
N SER A 183 -7.57 27.86 18.45
CA SER A 183 -8.35 28.86 19.18
C SER A 183 -9.82 28.58 19.00
N ALA A 184 -10.49 28.36 20.15
CA ALA A 184 -11.89 28.56 20.52
C ALA A 184 -12.98 28.24 19.51
#